data_58ee1f43b573ac30b2ccf8ce4a4e8f85
#
_entry.id   58ee1f43b573ac30b2ccf8ce4a4e8f85
#
_cell.length_a   1.000
_cell.length_b   1.000
_cell.length_c   1.000
_cell.angle_alpha   90.00
_cell.angle_beta   90.00
_cell.angle_gamma   90.00
#
_symmetry.space_group_name_H-M   'P 1'
#
loop_
_entity.id
_entity.type
_entity.pdbx_description
1 polymer ?
#
loop_
_entity_poly.entity_id
_entity_poly.type
_entity_poly.pdbx_seq_one_letter_code
_entity_poly.pdbx_strand_id
1 'polypeptide(L)'
;MKKYTIGLDLGINNVGWAKYDLETKKVIDKGVVRFKESSTAQDRRIIRGSRRLRKRKQHRVERLAIQLSNINFCTSRSYEPELLNKRIKGLNESLSEQEITNIIYWFAIHRGYIPFDEEKPEREVHKFAEDEYPCQYIFDYYKEYGVYRGQCDLISLKDNLKELKQILLTQQKYHSKLTDEVIDNILYIIQSKREFWEGPGASKENQLSPYGRYRTLEDLEKYKADPTYHQYLSLIHI
;
A
#
# COMPACT_ATOMS: atom_id res chain seq x y z
N MET A 1 -30.54 33.76 32.98
CA MET A 1 -29.35 33.60 32.13
C MET A 1 -29.81 33.52 30.69
N LYS A 2 -29.38 34.43 29.80
CA LYS A 2 -29.77 34.38 28.37
C LYS A 2 -29.15 33.15 27.72
N LYS A 3 -29.94 32.32 27.09
CA LYS A 3 -29.49 31.12 26.38
C LYS A 3 -29.27 31.45 24.91
N TYR A 4 -28.07 31.17 24.39
CA TYR A 4 -27.74 31.36 22.98
C TYR A 4 -26.97 30.19 22.42
N THR A 5 -27.03 30.01 21.10
CA THR A 5 -26.24 29.03 20.35
C THR A 5 -25.32 29.78 19.40
N ILE A 6 -24.10 29.25 19.18
CA ILE A 6 -23.18 29.75 18.19
C ILE A 6 -23.10 28.71 17.08
N GLY A 7 -23.44 29.11 15.86
CA GLY A 7 -23.23 28.33 14.63
C GLY A 7 -21.91 28.73 13.96
N LEU A 8 -21.19 27.77 13.46
CA LEU A 8 -19.95 27.97 12.71
C LEU A 8 -20.06 27.35 11.32
N ASP A 9 -19.69 28.12 10.30
CA ASP A 9 -19.52 27.68 8.92
C ASP A 9 -18.02 27.70 8.55
N LEU A 10 -17.44 26.52 8.33
CA LEU A 10 -16.00 26.35 8.12
C LEU A 10 -15.68 26.24 6.62
N GLY A 11 -15.36 27.37 6.00
CA GLY A 11 -14.86 27.44 4.63
C GLY A 11 -13.35 27.17 4.51
N ILE A 12 -12.86 27.12 3.27
CA ILE A 12 -11.44 26.85 2.97
C ILE A 12 -10.51 28.00 3.40
N ASN A 13 -10.99 29.23 3.30
CA ASN A 13 -10.26 30.46 3.59
C ASN A 13 -11.00 31.40 4.54
N ASN A 14 -12.11 30.96 5.11
CA ASN A 14 -12.90 31.75 6.05
C ASN A 14 -13.62 30.86 7.09
N VAL A 15 -13.96 31.45 8.19
CA VAL A 15 -14.90 30.91 9.17
C VAL A 15 -16.01 31.92 9.37
N GLY A 16 -17.20 31.53 8.94
CA GLY A 16 -18.43 32.24 9.27
C GLY A 16 -18.92 31.84 10.67
N TRP A 17 -19.46 32.79 11.42
CA TRP A 17 -20.08 32.50 12.70
C TRP A 17 -21.36 33.34 12.90
N ALA A 18 -22.31 32.79 13.61
CA ALA A 18 -23.52 33.48 14.00
C ALA A 18 -23.93 33.11 15.43
N LYS A 19 -24.29 34.09 16.20
CA LYS A 19 -24.85 33.97 17.55
C LYS A 19 -26.38 34.07 17.49
N TYR A 20 -27.06 33.00 17.88
CA TYR A 20 -28.51 32.89 17.83
C TYR A 20 -29.11 32.85 19.24
N ASP A 21 -30.06 33.72 19.51
CA ASP A 21 -30.80 33.75 20.79
C ASP A 21 -31.93 32.72 20.72
N LEU A 22 -31.96 31.82 21.69
CA LEU A 22 -32.94 30.75 21.77
C LEU A 22 -34.30 31.24 22.31
N GLU A 23 -34.34 32.35 23.01
CA GLU A 23 -35.57 32.92 23.57
C GLU A 23 -36.30 33.78 22.54
N THR A 24 -35.57 34.71 21.91
CA THR A 24 -36.15 35.64 20.91
C THR A 24 -36.19 35.04 19.51
N LYS A 25 -35.55 33.89 19.29
CA LYS A 25 -35.40 33.21 17.99
C LYS A 25 -34.81 34.10 16.89
N LYS A 26 -33.86 34.97 17.24
CA LYS A 26 -33.20 35.90 16.32
C LYS A 26 -31.68 35.75 16.35
N VAL A 27 -31.04 36.07 15.22
CA VAL A 27 -29.59 36.23 15.16
C VAL A 27 -29.24 37.54 15.86
N ILE A 28 -28.45 37.45 16.94
CA ILE A 28 -27.97 38.58 17.72
C ILE A 28 -26.78 39.25 17.08
N ASP A 29 -25.86 38.40 16.58
CA ASP A 29 -24.59 38.83 16.05
C ASP A 29 -24.04 37.80 15.04
N LYS A 30 -23.24 38.26 14.09
CA LYS A 30 -22.66 37.41 13.05
C LYS A 30 -21.37 38.03 12.51
N GLY A 31 -20.48 37.20 12.01
CA GLY A 31 -19.23 37.67 11.42
C GLY A 31 -18.55 36.63 10.55
N VAL A 32 -17.50 37.07 9.86
CA VAL A 32 -16.66 36.22 9.06
C VAL A 32 -15.21 36.58 9.37
N VAL A 33 -14.43 35.58 9.73
CA VAL A 33 -12.98 35.70 9.84
C VAL A 33 -12.35 35.13 8.58
N ARG A 34 -11.58 35.91 7.87
CA ARG A 34 -10.82 35.47 6.69
C ARG A 34 -9.36 35.24 7.07
N PHE A 35 -8.79 34.19 6.51
CA PHE A 35 -7.38 33.86 6.70
C PHE A 35 -6.76 33.50 5.35
N LYS A 36 -5.43 33.43 5.30
CA LYS A 36 -4.72 33.01 4.09
C LYS A 36 -5.21 31.65 3.64
N GLU A 37 -5.41 31.53 2.34
CA GLU A 37 -5.84 30.29 1.70
C GLU A 37 -4.95 29.13 2.14
N SER A 38 -5.53 28.10 2.72
CA SER A 38 -4.81 26.90 3.08
C SER A 38 -4.55 26.07 1.81
N SER A 39 -3.53 25.21 1.84
CA SER A 39 -3.27 24.27 0.76
C SER A 39 -4.55 23.54 0.35
N THR A 40 -4.77 23.38 -0.94
CA THR A 40 -6.00 22.77 -1.48
C THR A 40 -6.19 21.34 -0.95
N ALA A 41 -7.42 20.87 -0.92
CA ALA A 41 -7.69 19.47 -0.57
C ALA A 41 -6.97 18.50 -1.50
N GLN A 42 -6.67 18.92 -2.74
CA GLN A 42 -5.93 18.16 -3.73
C GLN A 42 -4.50 17.90 -3.27
N ASP A 43 -3.75 18.91 -2.83
CA ASP A 43 -2.38 18.77 -2.38
C ASP A 43 -2.28 17.84 -1.16
N ARG A 44 -3.19 18.00 -0.22
CA ARG A 44 -3.30 17.12 0.95
C ARG A 44 -3.62 15.67 0.55
N ARG A 45 -4.45 15.44 -0.48
CA ARG A 45 -4.76 14.10 -1.01
C ARG A 45 -3.54 13.47 -1.66
N ILE A 46 -2.76 14.22 -2.45
CA ILE A 46 -1.54 13.76 -3.10
C ILE A 46 -0.52 13.31 -2.04
N ILE A 47 -0.24 14.17 -1.06
CA ILE A 47 0.71 13.86 0.03
C ILE A 47 0.24 12.63 0.82
N ARG A 48 -1.05 12.56 1.14
CA ARG A 48 -1.64 11.40 1.84
C ARG A 48 -1.53 10.11 1.01
N GLY A 49 -1.78 10.19 -0.30
CA GLY A 49 -1.61 9.08 -1.24
C GLY A 49 -0.18 8.54 -1.23
N SER A 50 0.79 9.41 -1.36
CA SER A 50 2.22 9.07 -1.35
C SER A 50 2.66 8.41 -0.02
N ARG A 51 2.21 8.95 1.13
CA ARG A 51 2.47 8.35 2.45
C ARG A 51 1.85 6.95 2.57
N ARG A 52 0.59 6.77 2.13
CA ARG A 52 -0.08 5.46 2.15
C ARG A 52 0.63 4.45 1.26
N LEU A 53 1.10 4.86 0.08
CA LEU A 53 1.85 3.99 -0.82
C LEU A 53 3.16 3.52 -0.18
N ARG A 54 3.93 4.44 0.42
CA ARG A 54 5.17 4.11 1.14
C ARG A 54 4.91 3.13 2.29
N LYS A 55 3.90 3.39 3.12
CA LYS A 55 3.53 2.52 4.24
C LYS A 55 3.06 1.13 3.79
N ARG A 56 2.36 1.04 2.66
CA ARG A 56 1.99 -0.27 2.08
C ARG A 56 3.21 -1.08 1.65
N LYS A 57 4.21 -0.43 1.02
CA LYS A 57 5.48 -1.08 0.64
C LYS A 57 6.22 -1.57 1.88
N GLN A 58 6.40 -0.71 2.86
CA GLN A 58 7.08 -1.03 4.12
C GLN A 58 6.40 -2.20 4.84
N HIS A 59 5.09 -2.16 5.00
CA HIS A 59 4.33 -3.21 5.67
C HIS A 59 4.47 -4.60 4.98
N ARG A 60 4.55 -4.65 3.64
CA ARG A 60 4.83 -5.91 2.94
C ARG A 60 6.22 -6.44 3.26
N VAL A 61 7.23 -5.57 3.22
CA VAL A 61 8.62 -5.94 3.54
C VAL A 61 8.73 -6.45 4.97
N GLU A 62 8.10 -5.79 5.95
CA GLU A 62 8.09 -6.21 7.35
C GLU A 62 7.43 -7.59 7.54
N ARG A 63 6.28 -7.81 6.92
CA ARG A 63 5.61 -9.12 6.96
C ARG A 63 6.43 -10.24 6.33
N LEU A 64 7.11 -9.95 5.21
CA LEU A 64 8.01 -10.91 4.57
C LEU A 64 9.24 -11.20 5.44
N ALA A 65 9.80 -10.18 6.12
CA ALA A 65 10.90 -10.40 7.04
C ALA A 65 10.50 -11.34 8.20
N ILE A 66 9.30 -11.18 8.75
CA ILE A 66 8.76 -12.08 9.77
C ILE A 66 8.59 -13.50 9.20
N GLN A 67 7.97 -13.62 8.01
CA GLN A 67 7.77 -14.93 7.38
C GLN A 67 9.08 -15.67 7.10
N LEU A 68 10.09 -14.98 6.58
CA LEU A 68 11.41 -15.55 6.33
C LEU A 68 12.13 -15.91 7.63
N SER A 69 12.01 -15.08 8.67
CA SER A 69 12.56 -15.38 10.00
C SER A 69 11.96 -16.63 10.61
N ASN A 70 10.66 -16.85 10.47
CA ASN A 70 9.96 -18.02 11.01
C ASN A 70 10.47 -19.35 10.45
N ILE A 71 11.02 -19.34 9.24
CA ILE A 71 11.63 -20.52 8.60
C ILE A 71 13.17 -20.53 8.71
N ASN A 72 13.76 -19.67 9.53
CA ASN A 72 15.21 -19.49 9.62
C ASN A 72 15.88 -19.25 8.26
N PHE A 73 15.25 -18.45 7.42
CA PHE A 73 15.77 -18.01 6.13
C PHE A 73 16.43 -16.64 6.26
N CYS A 74 17.27 -16.27 5.30
CA CYS A 74 17.90 -14.95 5.31
C CYS A 74 16.83 -13.83 5.30
N THR A 75 16.94 -12.85 6.20
CA THR A 75 16.02 -11.71 6.30
C THR A 75 16.64 -10.38 5.93
N SER A 76 17.98 -10.33 5.82
CA SER A 76 18.69 -9.11 5.48
C SER A 76 18.53 -8.77 4.01
N ARG A 77 18.37 -7.48 3.71
CA ARG A 77 18.38 -6.97 2.35
C ARG A 77 19.76 -6.41 2.05
N SER A 78 20.39 -6.90 1.00
CA SER A 78 21.63 -6.32 0.47
C SER A 78 21.38 -5.63 -0.86
N TYR A 79 22.28 -4.71 -1.22
CA TYR A 79 22.30 -4.13 -2.55
C TYR A 79 22.77 -5.20 -3.57
N GLU A 80 21.95 -5.42 -4.60
CA GLU A 80 22.23 -6.39 -5.66
C GLU A 80 22.17 -5.68 -7.01
N PRO A 81 23.32 -5.29 -7.58
CA PRO A 81 23.36 -4.54 -8.84
C PRO A 81 22.87 -5.38 -10.03
N GLU A 82 23.02 -6.70 -9.98
CA GLU A 82 22.64 -7.62 -11.05
C GLU A 82 21.33 -8.37 -10.76
N LEU A 83 20.43 -7.79 -10.02
CA LEU A 83 19.20 -8.44 -9.58
C LEU A 83 18.37 -9.00 -10.75
N LEU A 84 18.36 -8.32 -11.90
CA LEU A 84 17.66 -8.80 -13.10
C LEU A 84 18.26 -10.12 -13.61
N ASN A 85 19.58 -10.21 -13.67
CA ASN A 85 20.29 -11.45 -14.06
C ASN A 85 20.01 -12.58 -13.05
N LYS A 86 19.93 -12.25 -11.74
CA LYS A 86 19.57 -13.23 -10.70
C LYS A 86 18.13 -13.73 -10.84
N ARG A 87 17.20 -12.88 -11.24
CA ARG A 87 15.81 -13.28 -11.51
C ARG A 87 15.75 -14.29 -12.66
N ILE A 88 16.45 -14.01 -13.77
CA ILE A 88 16.55 -14.92 -14.92
C ILE A 88 17.21 -16.25 -14.52
N LYS A 89 18.34 -16.18 -13.84
CA LYS A 89 19.04 -17.35 -13.33
C LYS A 89 18.14 -18.20 -12.42
N GLY A 90 17.40 -17.57 -11.55
CA GLY A 90 16.52 -18.22 -10.58
C GLY A 90 15.36 -19.02 -11.18
N LEU A 91 15.00 -18.78 -12.44
CA LEU A 91 14.01 -19.60 -13.15
C LEU A 91 14.47 -21.03 -13.38
N ASN A 92 15.79 -21.27 -13.52
CA ASN A 92 16.33 -22.56 -13.95
C ASN A 92 17.45 -23.10 -13.04
N GLU A 93 18.16 -22.22 -12.32
CA GLU A 93 19.35 -22.56 -11.56
C GLU A 93 19.18 -22.20 -10.07
N SER A 94 20.02 -22.82 -9.22
CA SER A 94 20.07 -22.54 -7.79
C SER A 94 20.60 -21.13 -7.50
N LEU A 95 19.97 -20.48 -6.52
CA LEU A 95 20.37 -19.21 -5.93
C LEU A 95 20.70 -19.38 -4.45
N SER A 96 21.51 -18.49 -3.90
CA SER A 96 21.73 -18.40 -2.45
C SER A 96 20.48 -17.85 -1.73
N GLU A 97 20.35 -18.13 -0.43
CA GLU A 97 19.26 -17.58 0.40
C GLU A 97 19.21 -16.05 0.33
N GLN A 98 20.37 -15.38 0.27
CA GLN A 98 20.45 -13.92 0.16
C GLN A 98 19.91 -13.41 -1.18
N GLU A 99 20.23 -14.07 -2.29
CA GLU A 99 19.73 -13.68 -3.62
C GLU A 99 18.22 -13.87 -3.71
N ILE A 100 17.69 -14.98 -3.19
CA ILE A 100 16.26 -15.26 -3.12
C ILE A 100 15.56 -14.16 -2.29
N THR A 101 16.11 -13.82 -1.13
CA THR A 101 15.56 -12.76 -0.26
C THR A 101 15.53 -11.41 -0.95
N ASN A 102 16.59 -11.03 -1.66
CA ASN A 102 16.64 -9.81 -2.44
C ASN A 102 15.57 -9.77 -3.54
N ILE A 103 15.34 -10.89 -4.22
CA ILE A 103 14.30 -11.06 -5.24
C ILE A 103 12.91 -10.88 -4.60
N ILE A 104 12.62 -11.57 -3.50
CA ILE A 104 11.32 -11.47 -2.79
C ILE A 104 11.05 -10.01 -2.38
N TYR A 105 12.02 -9.32 -1.79
CA TYR A 105 11.86 -7.93 -1.40
C TYR A 105 11.70 -6.99 -2.59
N TRP A 106 12.36 -7.28 -3.71
CA TRP A 106 12.17 -6.50 -4.92
C TRP A 106 10.72 -6.56 -5.39
N PHE A 107 10.12 -7.76 -5.47
CA PHE A 107 8.71 -7.92 -5.83
C PHE A 107 7.76 -7.28 -4.80
N ALA A 108 8.09 -7.31 -3.51
CA ALA A 108 7.30 -6.61 -2.50
C ALA A 108 7.23 -5.10 -2.70
N ILE A 109 8.31 -4.52 -3.23
CA ILE A 109 8.43 -3.08 -3.49
C ILE A 109 7.87 -2.73 -4.87
N HIS A 110 8.17 -3.55 -5.89
CA HIS A 110 7.87 -3.33 -7.31
C HIS A 110 6.86 -4.37 -7.84
N ARG A 111 5.74 -4.51 -7.15
CA ARG A 111 4.79 -5.58 -7.42
C ARG A 111 4.02 -5.47 -8.76
N GLY A 112 4.21 -4.39 -9.52
CA GLY A 112 3.54 -4.18 -10.79
C GLY A 112 2.20 -3.43 -10.69
N TYR A 113 1.59 -3.24 -11.84
CA TYR A 113 0.33 -2.52 -12.03
C TYR A 113 -0.86 -3.42 -11.70
N ILE A 114 -1.87 -2.83 -11.07
CA ILE A 114 -3.16 -3.47 -10.79
C ILE A 114 -4.20 -2.62 -11.52
N PRO A 115 -4.79 -3.10 -12.62
CA PRO A 115 -5.86 -2.39 -13.29
C PRO A 115 -7.08 -2.27 -12.36
N PHE A 116 -7.81 -1.18 -12.48
CA PHE A 116 -9.10 -1.01 -11.81
C PHE A 116 -10.16 -1.89 -12.46
N ASP A 117 -10.09 -1.97 -13.79
CA ASP A 117 -10.91 -2.84 -14.63
C ASP A 117 -9.97 -3.72 -15.47
N GLU A 118 -10.07 -5.04 -15.34
CA GLU A 118 -9.23 -5.98 -16.07
C GLU A 118 -9.59 -6.01 -17.57
N GLU A 119 -10.84 -5.72 -17.92
CA GLU A 119 -11.28 -5.69 -19.33
C GLU A 119 -10.87 -4.40 -20.05
N LYS A 120 -10.76 -3.30 -19.31
CA LYS A 120 -10.38 -1.97 -19.84
C LYS A 120 -9.30 -1.32 -18.96
N PRO A 121 -8.06 -1.83 -19.03
CA PRO A 121 -6.98 -1.25 -18.25
C PRO A 121 -6.74 0.20 -18.68
N GLU A 122 -6.53 1.08 -17.69
CA GLU A 122 -6.25 2.52 -17.90
C GLU A 122 -4.88 2.77 -18.56
N ARG A 123 -4.07 1.72 -18.71
CA ARG A 123 -2.74 1.75 -19.32
C ARG A 123 -2.58 0.57 -20.26
N GLU A 124 -1.78 0.73 -21.27
CA GLU A 124 -1.26 -0.38 -22.02
C GLU A 124 -0.42 -1.26 -21.09
N VAL A 125 -0.80 -2.53 -20.98
CA VAL A 125 -0.09 -3.54 -20.19
C VAL A 125 0.45 -4.56 -21.18
N HIS A 126 1.73 -4.92 -21.01
CA HIS A 126 2.32 -5.97 -21.82
C HIS A 126 1.63 -7.31 -21.51
N LYS A 127 1.29 -8.07 -22.55
CA LYS A 127 0.67 -9.40 -22.40
C LYS A 127 1.75 -10.46 -22.64
N PHE A 128 2.01 -11.25 -21.61
CA PHE A 128 2.98 -12.34 -21.65
C PHE A 128 2.28 -13.66 -22.00
N ALA A 129 2.93 -14.49 -22.80
CA ALA A 129 2.52 -15.87 -23.03
C ALA A 129 2.71 -16.74 -21.75
N GLU A 130 2.22 -17.98 -21.77
CA GLU A 130 2.29 -18.84 -20.58
C GLU A 130 3.72 -19.16 -20.14
N ASP A 131 4.65 -19.25 -21.07
CA ASP A 131 6.07 -19.56 -20.89
C ASP A 131 6.99 -18.33 -20.84
N GLU A 132 6.43 -17.12 -21.02
CA GLU A 132 7.18 -15.88 -20.93
C GLU A 132 7.13 -15.28 -19.53
N TYR A 133 8.27 -14.69 -19.13
CA TYR A 133 8.43 -14.02 -17.83
C TYR A 133 8.93 -12.59 -17.98
N PRO A 134 8.43 -11.67 -17.15
CA PRO A 134 8.82 -10.25 -17.16
C PRO A 134 10.32 -10.00 -17.14
N CYS A 135 11.10 -10.79 -16.40
CA CYS A 135 12.55 -10.60 -16.33
C CYS A 135 13.26 -10.81 -17.68
N GLN A 136 12.80 -11.76 -18.49
CA GLN A 136 13.36 -12.03 -19.83
C GLN A 136 13.05 -10.87 -20.76
N TYR A 137 11.78 -10.42 -20.80
CA TYR A 137 11.36 -9.26 -21.57
C TYR A 137 12.16 -7.99 -21.22
N ILE A 138 12.31 -7.69 -19.92
CA ILE A 138 13.08 -6.53 -19.46
C ILE A 138 14.54 -6.63 -19.87
N PHE A 139 15.11 -7.83 -19.80
CA PHE A 139 16.50 -8.07 -20.15
C PHE A 139 16.76 -7.91 -21.64
N ASP A 140 15.89 -8.44 -22.50
CA ASP A 140 16.00 -8.30 -23.94
C ASP A 140 15.80 -6.84 -24.38
N TYR A 141 14.84 -6.15 -23.78
CA TYR A 141 14.67 -4.71 -23.97
C TYR A 141 15.91 -3.92 -23.55
N TYR A 142 16.53 -4.28 -22.41
CA TYR A 142 17.78 -3.64 -21.96
C TYR A 142 18.94 -3.89 -22.92
N LYS A 143 19.06 -5.09 -23.47
CA LYS A 143 20.10 -5.39 -24.48
C LYS A 143 19.94 -4.56 -25.75
N GLU A 144 18.72 -4.35 -26.18
CA GLU A 144 18.42 -3.61 -27.39
C GLU A 144 18.59 -2.09 -27.22
N TYR A 145 18.07 -1.54 -26.11
CA TYR A 145 17.98 -0.09 -25.92
C TYR A 145 18.94 0.47 -24.86
N GLY A 146 19.66 -0.33 -24.14
CA GLY A 146 20.59 0.08 -23.08
C GLY A 146 19.92 0.62 -21.81
N VAL A 147 18.60 0.73 -21.78
CA VAL A 147 17.79 1.21 -20.65
C VAL A 147 16.50 0.40 -20.55
N TYR A 148 16.01 0.19 -19.33
CA TYR A 148 14.71 -0.48 -19.09
C TYR A 148 13.77 0.35 -18.22
N ARG A 149 14.14 1.60 -17.93
CA ARG A 149 13.36 2.50 -17.08
C ARG A 149 11.99 2.77 -17.72
N GLY A 150 10.93 2.57 -16.97
CA GLY A 150 9.55 2.69 -17.45
C GLY A 150 8.90 1.38 -17.90
N GLN A 151 9.67 0.40 -18.37
CA GLN A 151 9.11 -0.89 -18.81
C GLN A 151 8.50 -1.68 -17.65
N CYS A 152 9.08 -1.59 -16.46
CA CYS A 152 8.51 -2.22 -15.26
C CYS A 152 7.09 -1.71 -14.90
N ASP A 153 6.71 -0.52 -15.34
CA ASP A 153 5.39 0.06 -15.09
C ASP A 153 4.31 -0.52 -16.02
N LEU A 154 4.71 -1.21 -17.09
CA LEU A 154 3.82 -1.89 -18.04
C LEU A 154 3.51 -3.34 -17.65
N ILE A 155 4.14 -3.84 -16.59
CA ILE A 155 4.01 -5.21 -16.12
C ILE A 155 2.92 -5.29 -15.05
N SER A 156 1.99 -6.24 -15.23
CA SER A 156 0.92 -6.45 -14.26
C SER A 156 1.42 -7.12 -12.97
N LEU A 157 0.66 -6.95 -11.87
CA LEU A 157 0.89 -7.71 -10.65
C LEU A 157 0.81 -9.21 -10.90
N LYS A 158 -0.14 -9.66 -11.73
CA LYS A 158 -0.36 -11.07 -12.07
C LYS A 158 0.88 -11.70 -12.70
N ASP A 159 1.49 -10.99 -13.66
CA ASP A 159 2.70 -11.49 -14.35
C ASP A 159 3.91 -11.51 -13.43
N ASN A 160 4.07 -10.49 -12.59
CA ASN A 160 5.12 -10.46 -11.58
C ASN A 160 4.97 -11.59 -10.54
N LEU A 161 3.75 -11.91 -10.11
CA LEU A 161 3.51 -13.03 -9.19
C LEU A 161 3.74 -14.37 -9.88
N LYS A 162 3.39 -14.50 -11.16
CA LYS A 162 3.68 -15.70 -11.99
C LYS A 162 5.19 -15.95 -12.04
N GLU A 163 5.99 -14.94 -12.35
CA GLU A 163 7.44 -15.03 -12.37
C GLU A 163 8.01 -15.41 -11.00
N LEU A 164 7.62 -14.71 -9.94
CA LEU A 164 8.10 -15.00 -8.60
C LEU A 164 7.72 -16.42 -8.17
N LYS A 165 6.50 -16.87 -8.46
CA LYS A 165 6.07 -18.23 -8.16
C LYS A 165 6.98 -19.25 -8.85
N GLN A 166 7.28 -19.07 -10.14
CA GLN A 166 8.16 -19.96 -10.89
C GLN A 166 9.57 -19.98 -10.30
N ILE A 167 10.14 -18.82 -9.98
CA ILE A 167 11.45 -18.76 -9.31
C ILE A 167 11.41 -19.55 -8.00
N LEU A 168 10.43 -19.29 -7.12
CA LEU A 168 10.36 -19.95 -5.81
C LEU A 168 10.15 -21.47 -5.93
N LEU A 169 9.34 -21.95 -6.88
CA LEU A 169 9.18 -23.39 -7.15
C LEU A 169 10.49 -24.04 -7.66
N THR A 170 11.27 -23.31 -8.45
CA THR A 170 12.59 -23.79 -8.86
C THR A 170 13.53 -23.84 -7.67
N GLN A 171 13.53 -22.79 -6.81
CA GLN A 171 14.40 -22.74 -5.63
C GLN A 171 14.00 -23.73 -4.54
N GLN A 172 12.75 -24.14 -4.46
CA GLN A 172 12.27 -25.19 -3.55
C GLN A 172 13.03 -26.51 -3.71
N LYS A 173 13.48 -26.82 -4.92
CA LYS A 173 14.28 -28.02 -5.21
C LYS A 173 15.64 -28.01 -4.50
N TYR A 174 16.17 -26.85 -4.19
CA TYR A 174 17.48 -26.64 -3.56
C TYR A 174 17.40 -26.21 -2.10
N HIS A 175 16.27 -25.66 -1.67
CA HIS A 175 16.06 -25.11 -0.33
C HIS A 175 14.83 -25.73 0.32
N SER A 176 15.01 -26.76 1.13
CA SER A 176 13.93 -27.50 1.81
C SER A 176 13.04 -26.64 2.72
N LYS A 177 13.52 -25.46 3.14
CA LYS A 177 12.75 -24.47 3.91
C LYS A 177 11.63 -23.79 3.11
N LEU A 178 11.72 -23.79 1.77
CA LEU A 178 10.70 -23.20 0.89
C LEU A 178 9.63 -24.23 0.57
N THR A 179 8.74 -24.48 1.51
CA THR A 179 7.58 -25.36 1.30
C THR A 179 6.50 -24.67 0.47
N ASP A 180 5.55 -25.41 -0.08
CA ASP A 180 4.41 -24.85 -0.83
C ASP A 180 3.63 -23.82 0.01
N GLU A 181 3.41 -24.12 1.29
CA GLU A 181 2.75 -23.21 2.22
C GLU A 181 3.53 -21.89 2.38
N VAL A 182 4.84 -21.95 2.48
CA VAL A 182 5.71 -20.75 2.58
C VAL A 182 5.65 -19.93 1.30
N ILE A 183 5.69 -20.58 0.13
CA ILE A 183 5.59 -19.92 -1.17
C ILE A 183 4.24 -19.23 -1.29
N ASP A 184 3.15 -19.90 -0.99
CA ASP A 184 1.81 -19.32 -1.06
C ASP A 184 1.65 -18.15 -0.08
N ASN A 185 2.20 -18.22 1.12
CA ASN A 185 2.21 -17.12 2.08
C ASN A 185 3.02 -15.92 1.58
N ILE A 186 4.18 -16.12 0.96
CA ILE A 186 4.98 -15.05 0.35
C ILE A 186 4.17 -14.36 -0.76
N LEU A 187 3.58 -15.11 -1.67
CA LEU A 187 2.76 -14.59 -2.76
C LEU A 187 1.55 -13.81 -2.22
N TYR A 188 0.86 -14.35 -1.22
CA TYR A 188 -0.26 -13.69 -0.55
C TYR A 188 0.14 -12.37 0.08
N ILE A 189 1.27 -12.30 0.79
CA ILE A 189 1.77 -11.06 1.40
C ILE A 189 2.05 -10.00 0.33
N ILE A 190 2.65 -10.38 -0.80
CA ILE A 190 2.95 -9.45 -1.90
C ILE A 190 1.67 -8.97 -2.59
N GLN A 191 0.72 -9.85 -2.80
CA GLN A 191 -0.57 -9.53 -3.42
C GLN A 191 -1.43 -8.66 -2.51
N SER A 192 -1.40 -8.89 -1.20
CA SER A 192 -2.27 -8.25 -0.24
C SER A 192 -2.10 -6.73 -0.22
N LYS A 193 -3.22 -6.04 -0.06
CA LYS A 193 -3.25 -4.57 0.10
C LYS A 193 -3.58 -4.26 1.55
N ARG A 194 -2.65 -3.58 2.23
CA ARG A 194 -2.94 -3.05 3.57
C ARG A 194 -4.14 -2.10 3.47
N GLU A 195 -5.15 -2.39 4.21
CA GLU A 195 -6.29 -1.51 4.38
C GLU A 195 -5.94 -0.36 5.32
N PHE A 196 -6.45 0.81 5.01
CA PHE A 196 -6.38 1.97 5.88
C PHE A 196 -7.79 2.33 6.29
N TRP A 197 -7.93 2.78 7.53
CA TRP A 197 -9.19 3.30 8.01
C TRP A 197 -9.72 4.39 7.09
N GLU A 198 -10.98 4.30 6.80
CA GLU A 198 -11.68 5.31 6.04
C GLU A 198 -11.86 6.56 6.90
N GLY A 199 -11.68 7.71 6.29
CA GLY A 199 -11.90 8.99 6.95
C GLY A 199 -13.37 9.37 7.02
N PRO A 200 -13.71 10.55 7.56
CA PRO A 200 -15.07 11.08 7.59
C PRO A 200 -15.68 11.08 6.18
N GLY A 201 -16.90 10.58 6.04
CA GLY A 201 -17.63 10.52 4.78
C GLY A 201 -17.23 9.39 3.84
N ALA A 202 -16.43 8.45 4.29
CA ALA A 202 -15.85 7.41 3.43
C ALA A 202 -16.83 6.33 2.97
N SER A 203 -17.91 6.01 3.68
CA SER A 203 -18.97 5.19 3.10
C SER A 203 -20.31 5.41 3.76
N LYS A 204 -21.38 5.21 2.99
CA LYS A 204 -22.76 5.23 3.49
C LYS A 204 -23.05 4.07 4.44
N GLU A 205 -22.30 2.99 4.37
CA GLU A 205 -22.47 1.78 5.18
C GLU A 205 -21.81 1.90 6.55
N ASN A 206 -20.82 2.79 6.69
CA ASN A 206 -20.01 2.94 7.87
C ASN A 206 -20.29 4.25 8.61
N GLN A 207 -21.47 4.37 9.17
CA GLN A 207 -21.90 5.55 9.93
C GLN A 207 -21.18 5.75 11.28
N LEU A 208 -20.15 4.99 11.57
CA LEU A 208 -19.75 4.69 12.95
C LEU A 208 -18.70 5.61 13.57
N SER A 209 -17.96 6.39 12.79
CA SER A 209 -17.08 7.41 13.39
C SER A 209 -16.76 8.51 12.39
N PRO A 210 -17.02 9.77 12.72
CA PRO A 210 -16.62 10.91 11.90
C PRO A 210 -15.09 11.00 11.73
N TYR A 211 -14.32 10.29 12.53
CA TYR A 211 -12.86 10.30 12.51
C TYR A 211 -12.24 9.01 12.00
N GLY A 212 -13.05 7.99 11.63
CA GLY A 212 -12.60 6.75 10.99
C GLY A 212 -11.62 5.91 11.81
N ARG A 213 -11.62 6.01 13.13
CA ARG A 213 -10.61 5.35 13.97
C ARG A 213 -11.09 4.03 14.57
N TYR A 214 -12.27 4.03 15.15
CA TYR A 214 -12.88 2.82 15.72
C TYR A 214 -14.35 2.86 15.42
N ARG A 215 -14.90 1.71 14.99
CA ARG A 215 -16.32 1.61 14.68
C ARG A 215 -17.12 1.25 15.92
N THR A 216 -16.58 0.30 16.69
CA THR A 216 -17.19 -0.19 17.93
C THR A 216 -16.11 -0.57 18.93
N LEU A 217 -16.49 -0.82 20.20
CA LEU A 217 -15.61 -1.40 21.20
C LEU A 217 -15.11 -2.79 20.80
N GLU A 218 -15.95 -3.57 20.10
CA GLU A 218 -15.59 -4.90 19.57
C GLU A 218 -14.49 -4.79 18.50
N ASP A 219 -14.54 -3.81 17.62
CA ASP A 219 -13.48 -3.56 16.65
C ASP A 219 -12.16 -3.22 17.36
N LEU A 220 -12.22 -2.43 18.44
CA LEU A 220 -11.05 -2.10 19.24
C LEU A 220 -10.45 -3.35 19.88
N GLU A 221 -11.26 -4.27 20.41
CA GLU A 221 -10.79 -5.50 21.02
C GLU A 221 -10.17 -6.46 19.99
N LYS A 222 -10.78 -6.59 18.81
CA LYS A 222 -10.19 -7.34 17.68
C LYS A 222 -8.82 -6.79 17.30
N TYR A 223 -8.68 -5.47 17.26
CA TYR A 223 -7.39 -4.83 16.95
C TYR A 223 -6.35 -5.00 18.04
N LYS A 224 -6.75 -4.96 19.30
CA LYS A 224 -5.82 -5.23 20.42
C LYS A 224 -5.32 -6.67 20.42
N ALA A 225 -6.13 -7.61 19.96
CA ALA A 225 -5.76 -9.02 19.79
C ALA A 225 -4.86 -9.26 18.56
N ASP A 226 -4.82 -8.34 17.59
CA ASP A 226 -3.93 -8.43 16.43
C ASP A 226 -2.47 -8.17 16.84
N PRO A 227 -1.53 -9.12 16.64
CA PRO A 227 -0.12 -8.93 16.97
C PRO A 227 0.54 -7.74 16.25
N THR A 228 -0.09 -7.24 15.18
CA THR A 228 0.35 -6.03 14.46
C THR A 228 -0.27 -4.73 15.00
N TYR A 229 -1.11 -4.80 16.03
CA TYR A 229 -1.85 -3.66 16.59
C TYR A 229 -0.95 -2.49 16.97
N HIS A 230 0.19 -2.74 17.60
CA HIS A 230 1.14 -1.69 17.99
C HIS A 230 1.73 -0.93 16.81
N GLN A 231 1.84 -1.57 15.64
CA GLN A 231 2.25 -0.90 14.40
C GLN A 231 1.18 0.08 13.89
N TYR A 232 -0.08 -0.15 14.22
CA TYR A 232 -1.18 0.74 13.86
C TYR A 232 -1.28 1.95 14.81
N LEU A 233 -0.93 1.78 16.09
CA LEU A 233 -0.98 2.87 17.08
C LEU A 233 0.01 3.99 16.79
N SER A 234 1.21 3.66 16.30
CA SER A 234 2.22 4.67 15.92
C SER A 234 1.74 5.60 14.77
N LEU A 235 0.65 5.23 14.09
CA LEU A 235 0.03 5.99 13.02
C LEU A 235 -1.08 6.95 13.47
N ILE A 236 -1.47 6.86 14.73
CA ILE A 236 -2.58 7.63 15.31
C ILE A 236 -2.07 8.94 15.93
N HIS A 237 -0.78 9.03 16.24
CA HIS A 237 -0.17 10.17 16.93
C HIS A 237 0.50 11.21 16.01
N ILE A 238 0.14 11.26 14.73
CA ILE A 238 0.56 12.33 13.83
C ILE A 238 -0.64 13.12 13.35
#